data_77557c81d02e2363d5c86ca6a3bf16c0
#
_entry.id   77557c81d02e2363d5c86ca6a3bf16c0
#
_cell.length_a   1.000
_cell.length_b   1.000
_cell.length_c   1.000
_cell.angle_alpha   90.00
_cell.angle_beta   90.00
_cell.angle_gamma   90.00
#
_symmetry.space_group_name_H-M   'P 1'
#
loop_
_entity.id
_entity.type
_entity.pdbx_description
1 polymer ?
#
loop_
_entity_poly.entity_id
_entity_poly.type
_entity_poly.pdbx_seq_one_letter_code
_entity_poly.pdbx_strand_id
1 'polypeptide(L)'
;WLLISLLGGLLVFLLFVQGANSLIYTIGKTENERQLIINSTGRKWEFTFTTLVTFGGAFFASFPLFYSTSFGGAYAVWSLILLTFVVQAVSYEFQSKPGNFLGKETYRWLLVITGWGSPLLLGTAVGTLFGGAPFIVNKDAITESFSPVISIWDGHLMGFEALLNIWNIVLGLCIMF
;
A
#
# COMPACT_ATOMS: atom_id res chain seq x y z
N TRP A 1 16.66 12.68 6.69
CA TRP A 1 16.91 11.86 5.53
C TRP A 1 17.33 10.44 5.91
N LEU A 2 18.36 10.26 6.73
CA LEU A 2 18.89 8.93 7.11
C LEU A 2 17.81 8.03 7.72
N LEU A 3 17.01 8.53 8.66
CA LEU A 3 15.95 7.74 9.30
C LEU A 3 14.86 7.34 8.30
N ILE A 4 14.45 8.25 7.42
CA ILE A 4 13.44 7.95 6.40
C ILE A 4 13.95 6.90 5.41
N SER A 5 15.20 7.03 4.96
CA SER A 5 15.81 6.07 4.05
C SER A 5 15.95 4.69 4.69
N LEU A 6 16.31 4.63 5.98
CA LEU A 6 16.40 3.39 6.74
C LEU A 6 15.03 2.71 6.87
N LEU A 7 14.00 3.48 7.26
CA LEU A 7 12.64 2.98 7.37
C LEU A 7 12.08 2.53 6.01
N GLY A 8 12.36 3.29 4.96
CA GLY A 8 11.97 2.93 3.59
C GLY A 8 12.62 1.65 3.11
N GLY A 9 13.92 1.48 3.33
CA GLY A 9 14.63 0.25 2.99
C GLY A 9 14.13 -0.96 3.77
N LEU A 10 13.87 -0.79 5.07
CA LEU A 10 13.26 -1.84 5.90
C LEU A 10 11.86 -2.20 5.42
N LEU A 11 11.04 -1.20 5.05
CA LEU A 11 9.70 -1.40 4.54
C LEU A 11 9.71 -2.21 3.24
N VAL A 12 10.59 -1.89 2.28
CA VAL A 12 10.72 -2.63 1.02
C VAL A 12 11.04 -4.10 1.30
N PHE A 13 11.98 -4.38 2.19
CA PHE A 13 12.31 -5.75 2.60
C PHE A 13 11.11 -6.48 3.21
N LEU A 14 10.38 -5.83 4.10
CA LEU A 14 9.21 -6.42 4.77
C LEU A 14 8.04 -6.66 3.79
N LEU A 15 7.83 -5.76 2.84
CA LEU A 15 6.82 -5.94 1.79
C LEU A 15 7.17 -7.11 0.87
N PHE A 16 8.45 -7.31 0.56
CA PHE A 16 8.92 -8.47 -0.18
C PHE A 16 8.63 -9.77 0.58
N VAL A 17 8.90 -9.82 1.89
CA VAL A 17 8.53 -10.97 2.74
C VAL A 17 7.02 -11.18 2.77
N GLN A 18 6.24 -10.10 2.87
CA GLN A 18 4.78 -10.16 2.89
C GLN A 18 4.21 -10.62 1.55
N GLY A 19 4.90 -10.35 0.44
CA GLY A 19 4.55 -10.83 -0.90
C GLY A 19 4.50 -12.35 -1.03
N ALA A 20 5.12 -13.11 -0.11
CA ALA A 20 5.01 -14.58 -0.06
C ALA A 20 3.55 -15.08 0.07
N ASN A 21 2.61 -14.22 0.49
CA ASN A 21 1.18 -14.54 0.47
C ASN A 21 0.65 -14.84 -0.93
N SER A 22 1.17 -14.18 -1.95
CA SER A 22 0.80 -14.43 -3.34
C SER A 22 1.13 -15.85 -3.80
N LEU A 23 2.10 -16.48 -3.15
CA LEU A 23 2.64 -17.80 -3.50
C LEU A 23 2.03 -18.96 -2.71
N ILE A 24 1.03 -18.71 -1.85
CA ILE A 24 0.40 -19.73 -0.98
C ILE A 24 -0.01 -20.97 -1.75
N TYR A 25 -0.66 -20.81 -2.91
CA TYR A 25 -1.10 -21.93 -3.75
C TYR A 25 -0.07 -22.38 -4.78
N THR A 26 0.90 -21.56 -5.09
CA THR A 26 1.95 -21.90 -6.08
C THR A 26 3.02 -22.78 -5.44
N ILE A 27 3.49 -22.46 -4.25
CA ILE A 27 4.52 -23.18 -3.52
C ILE A 27 3.89 -24.21 -2.57
N GLY A 28 2.81 -23.83 -1.86
CA GLY A 28 2.11 -24.68 -0.92
C GLY A 28 1.20 -25.71 -1.61
N LYS A 29 1.71 -26.89 -1.85
CA LYS A 29 0.94 -27.99 -2.48
C LYS A 29 0.10 -28.73 -1.46
N THR A 30 0.61 -28.94 -0.26
CA THR A 30 -0.10 -29.59 0.84
C THR A 30 -0.70 -28.57 1.80
N GLU A 31 -1.70 -29.00 2.57
CA GLU A 31 -2.36 -28.17 3.59
C GLU A 31 -1.36 -27.66 4.65
N ASN A 32 -0.42 -28.51 5.05
CA ASN A 32 0.60 -28.17 6.04
C ASN A 32 1.57 -27.11 5.50
N GLU A 33 1.98 -27.20 4.24
CA GLU A 33 2.85 -26.22 3.60
C GLU A 33 2.18 -24.85 3.49
N ARG A 34 0.91 -24.80 3.08
CA ARG A 34 0.12 -23.57 3.05
C ARG A 34 0.03 -22.92 4.43
N GLN A 35 -0.27 -23.72 5.45
CA GLN A 35 -0.35 -23.25 6.81
C GLN A 35 1.00 -22.72 7.32
N LEU A 36 2.10 -23.35 6.92
CA LEU A 36 3.45 -22.90 7.27
C LEU A 36 3.76 -21.52 6.65
N ILE A 37 3.44 -21.30 5.37
CA ILE A 37 3.59 -20.02 4.70
C ILE A 37 2.77 -18.95 5.42
N ILE A 38 1.49 -19.21 5.66
CA ILE A 38 0.57 -18.27 6.32
C ILE A 38 1.04 -17.92 7.73
N ASN A 39 1.49 -18.89 8.50
CA ASN A 39 2.01 -18.64 9.85
C ASN A 39 3.31 -17.81 9.82
N SER A 40 4.16 -18.05 8.83
CA SER A 40 5.41 -17.31 8.68
C SER A 40 5.16 -15.84 8.32
N THR A 41 4.30 -15.58 7.34
CA THR A 41 3.94 -14.23 6.90
C THR A 41 3.09 -13.50 7.93
N GLY A 42 2.14 -14.18 8.58
CA GLY A 42 1.27 -13.61 9.61
C GLY A 42 2.04 -13.09 10.82
N ARG A 43 3.11 -13.79 11.26
CA ARG A 43 3.97 -13.31 12.35
C ARG A 43 4.72 -12.03 12.02
N LYS A 44 4.92 -11.73 10.74
CA LYS A 44 5.62 -10.52 10.27
C LYS A 44 4.67 -9.40 9.88
N TRP A 45 3.39 -9.70 9.74
CA TRP A 45 2.40 -8.75 9.25
C TRP A 45 2.34 -7.49 10.12
N GLU A 46 2.23 -7.63 11.44
CA GLU A 46 2.15 -6.51 12.38
C GLU A 46 3.38 -5.60 12.26
N PHE A 47 4.56 -6.19 12.20
CA PHE A 47 5.80 -5.43 12.04
C PHE A 47 5.87 -4.72 10.69
N THR A 48 5.41 -5.36 9.62
CA THR A 48 5.32 -4.76 8.28
C THR A 48 4.38 -3.56 8.27
N PHE A 49 3.18 -3.73 8.83
CA PHE A 49 2.18 -2.66 8.89
C PHE A 49 2.65 -1.49 9.76
N THR A 50 3.21 -1.77 10.92
CA THR A 50 3.76 -0.74 11.81
C THR A 50 4.89 0.03 11.13
N THR A 51 5.78 -0.66 10.41
CA THR A 51 6.85 -0.02 9.65
C THR A 51 6.30 0.85 8.52
N LEU A 52 5.25 0.40 7.81
CA LEU A 52 4.57 1.20 6.77
C LEU A 52 4.01 2.50 7.35
N VAL A 53 3.28 2.42 8.46
CA VAL A 53 2.69 3.60 9.11
C VAL A 53 3.78 4.55 9.65
N THR A 54 4.82 4.00 10.26
CA THR A 54 5.94 4.80 10.78
C THR A 54 6.72 5.48 9.65
N PHE A 55 7.01 4.77 8.57
CA PHE A 55 7.64 5.34 7.38
C PHE A 55 6.76 6.44 6.77
N GLY A 56 5.47 6.17 6.57
CA GLY A 56 4.51 7.14 6.03
C GLY A 56 4.44 8.39 6.89
N GLY A 57 4.30 8.25 8.20
CA GLY A 57 4.28 9.37 9.13
C GLY A 57 5.56 10.21 9.11
N ALA A 58 6.73 9.57 9.13
CA ALA A 58 8.02 10.25 9.04
C ALA A 58 8.22 10.96 7.69
N PHE A 59 7.80 10.30 6.60
CA PHE A 59 7.88 10.86 5.25
C PHE A 59 6.98 12.09 5.10
N PHE A 60 5.72 12.00 5.53
CA PHE A 60 4.77 13.11 5.46
C PHE A 60 5.16 14.28 6.36
N ALA A 61 5.68 14.00 7.55
CA ALA A 61 6.21 15.05 8.44
C ALA A 61 7.41 15.78 7.83
N SER A 62 8.23 15.09 7.06
CA SER A 62 9.40 15.66 6.39
C SER A 62 9.06 16.40 5.09
N PHE A 63 7.95 16.03 4.45
CA PHE A 63 7.48 16.60 3.18
C PHE A 63 6.01 17.06 3.28
N PRO A 64 5.72 18.14 4.01
CA PRO A 64 4.34 18.57 4.27
C PRO A 64 3.56 18.94 3.01
N LEU A 65 4.22 19.49 1.98
CA LEU A 65 3.58 19.78 0.69
C LEU A 65 3.16 18.50 -0.05
N PHE A 66 3.97 17.47 0.03
CA PHE A 66 3.62 16.16 -0.52
C PHE A 66 2.43 15.55 0.23
N TYR A 67 2.41 15.65 1.56
CA TYR A 67 1.28 15.21 2.36
C TYR A 67 -0.02 15.90 1.96
N SER A 68 -0.04 17.25 1.93
CA SER A 68 -1.25 17.99 1.59
C SER A 68 -1.76 17.71 0.19
N THR A 69 -0.85 17.56 -0.79
CA THR A 69 -1.20 17.26 -2.18
C THR A 69 -1.73 15.83 -2.31
N SER A 70 -1.03 14.84 -1.75
CA SER A 70 -1.43 13.43 -1.84
C SER A 70 -2.76 13.14 -1.16
N PHE A 71 -2.94 13.60 0.09
CA PHE A 71 -4.17 13.35 0.82
C PHE A 71 -5.32 14.25 0.38
N GLY A 72 -5.03 15.44 -0.14
CA GLY A 72 -6.04 16.34 -0.68
C GLY A 72 -6.75 15.79 -1.91
N GLY A 73 -6.04 15.11 -2.81
CA GLY A 73 -6.60 14.65 -4.08
C GLY A 73 -6.60 13.14 -4.29
N ALA A 74 -5.69 12.40 -3.64
CA ALA A 74 -5.55 10.96 -3.82
C ALA A 74 -5.91 10.15 -2.55
N TYR A 75 -6.78 10.68 -1.69
CA TYR A 75 -7.15 10.03 -0.44
C TYR A 75 -7.79 8.64 -0.67
N ALA A 76 -8.52 8.45 -1.75
CA ALA A 76 -9.13 7.17 -2.07
C ALA A 76 -8.09 6.08 -2.36
N VAL A 77 -6.97 6.45 -2.99
CA VAL A 77 -5.84 5.57 -3.26
C VAL A 77 -5.20 5.10 -1.95
N TRP A 78 -4.94 6.04 -1.04
CA TRP A 78 -4.39 5.73 0.28
C TRP A 78 -5.34 4.87 1.11
N SER A 79 -6.64 5.15 1.05
CA SER A 79 -7.67 4.33 1.70
C SER A 79 -7.70 2.91 1.15
N LEU A 80 -7.55 2.74 -0.16
CA LEU A 80 -7.50 1.42 -0.79
C LEU A 80 -6.26 0.64 -0.36
N ILE A 81 -5.09 1.28 -0.29
CA ILE A 81 -3.86 0.66 0.23
C ILE A 81 -4.09 0.18 1.68
N LEU A 82 -4.62 1.04 2.56
CA LEU A 82 -4.94 0.66 3.93
C LEU A 82 -5.93 -0.50 3.99
N LEU A 83 -6.96 -0.50 3.14
CA LEU A 83 -7.95 -1.58 3.08
C LEU A 83 -7.29 -2.93 2.77
N THR A 84 -6.29 -2.97 1.88
CA THR A 84 -5.59 -4.24 1.60
C THR A 84 -4.90 -4.80 2.84
N PHE A 85 -4.28 -3.96 3.66
CA PHE A 85 -3.65 -4.38 4.91
C PHE A 85 -4.68 -4.80 5.96
N VAL A 86 -5.82 -4.10 6.06
CA VAL A 86 -6.91 -4.50 6.96
C VAL A 86 -7.46 -5.87 6.56
N VAL A 87 -7.68 -6.12 5.28
CA VAL A 87 -8.13 -7.42 4.78
C VAL A 87 -7.11 -8.52 5.08
N GLN A 88 -5.81 -8.23 5.00
CA GLN A 88 -4.78 -9.18 5.42
C GLN A 88 -4.87 -9.50 6.91
N ALA A 89 -4.99 -8.49 7.78
CA ALA A 89 -5.13 -8.68 9.22
C ALA A 89 -6.32 -9.58 9.56
N VAL A 90 -7.48 -9.24 9.02
CA VAL A 90 -8.72 -10.01 9.21
C VAL A 90 -8.52 -11.45 8.74
N SER A 91 -7.87 -11.63 7.58
CA SER A 91 -7.65 -12.96 7.01
C SER A 91 -6.71 -13.82 7.86
N TYR A 92 -5.63 -13.25 8.41
CA TYR A 92 -4.75 -13.99 9.33
C TYR A 92 -5.46 -14.40 10.62
N GLU A 93 -6.22 -13.48 11.19
CA GLU A 93 -6.85 -13.68 12.49
C GLU A 93 -8.03 -14.65 12.43
N PHE A 94 -8.90 -14.52 11.42
CA PHE A 94 -10.19 -15.23 11.40
C PHE A 94 -10.19 -16.54 10.66
N GLN A 95 -9.19 -16.86 9.81
CA GLN A 95 -9.17 -18.10 9.03
C GLN A 95 -9.26 -19.39 9.85
N SER A 96 -8.73 -19.38 11.08
CA SER A 96 -8.64 -20.55 11.94
C SER A 96 -9.60 -20.52 13.13
N LYS A 97 -10.44 -19.48 13.25
CA LYS A 97 -11.36 -19.34 14.40
C LYS A 97 -12.60 -20.23 14.25
N PRO A 98 -13.09 -20.84 15.36
CA PRO A 98 -14.37 -21.53 15.37
C PRO A 98 -15.50 -20.52 15.02
N GLY A 99 -16.45 -20.94 14.19
CA GLY A 99 -17.52 -20.06 13.73
C GLY A 99 -17.16 -19.17 12.55
N ASN A 100 -16.10 -19.48 11.84
CA ASN A 100 -15.68 -18.80 10.62
C ASN A 100 -16.82 -18.80 9.58
N PHE A 101 -17.41 -17.63 9.31
CA PHE A 101 -18.56 -17.44 8.43
C PHE A 101 -18.20 -17.62 6.94
N LEU A 102 -17.02 -17.16 6.53
CA LEU A 102 -16.61 -17.14 5.12
C LEU A 102 -15.88 -18.42 4.67
N GLY A 103 -15.44 -19.24 5.61
CA GLY A 103 -14.65 -20.43 5.34
C GLY A 103 -13.15 -20.14 5.16
N LYS A 104 -12.33 -21.12 5.52
CA LYS A 104 -10.85 -21.02 5.55
C LYS A 104 -10.25 -20.69 4.18
N GLU A 105 -10.80 -21.27 3.11
CA GLU A 105 -10.32 -21.04 1.75
C GLU A 105 -10.55 -19.60 1.28
N THR A 106 -11.67 -18.98 1.64
CA THR A 106 -11.96 -17.60 1.29
C THR A 106 -10.91 -16.64 1.87
N TYR A 107 -10.56 -16.82 3.14
CA TYR A 107 -9.53 -15.98 3.78
C TYR A 107 -8.15 -16.20 3.16
N ARG A 108 -7.83 -17.40 2.72
CA ARG A 108 -6.58 -17.67 1.99
C ARG A 108 -6.54 -16.99 0.64
N TRP A 109 -7.66 -17.00 -0.10
CA TRP A 109 -7.75 -16.24 -1.35
C TRP A 109 -7.64 -14.74 -1.13
N LEU A 110 -8.22 -14.21 -0.05
CA LEU A 110 -8.05 -12.81 0.32
C LEU A 110 -6.58 -12.49 0.62
N LEU A 111 -5.84 -13.39 1.27
CA LEU A 111 -4.39 -13.22 1.46
C LEU A 111 -3.62 -13.21 0.13
N VAL A 112 -3.98 -14.07 -0.80
CA VAL A 112 -3.35 -14.11 -2.14
C VAL A 112 -3.65 -12.81 -2.91
N ILE A 113 -4.91 -12.41 -2.97
CA ILE A 113 -5.32 -11.19 -3.69
C ILE A 113 -4.64 -9.95 -3.10
N THR A 114 -4.61 -9.83 -1.78
CA THR A 114 -3.96 -8.69 -1.12
C THR A 114 -2.43 -8.79 -1.15
N GLY A 115 -1.88 -10.01 -1.21
CA GLY A 115 -0.45 -10.25 -1.41
C GLY A 115 0.06 -9.72 -2.76
N TRP A 116 -0.77 -9.74 -3.80
CA TRP A 116 -0.52 -9.09 -5.08
C TRP A 116 -0.90 -7.60 -5.06
N GLY A 117 -2.07 -7.31 -4.51
CA GLY A 117 -2.66 -5.98 -4.54
C GLY A 117 -1.87 -4.92 -3.78
N SER A 118 -1.39 -5.24 -2.57
CA SER A 118 -0.66 -4.27 -1.75
C SER A 118 0.65 -3.80 -2.39
N PRO A 119 1.55 -4.69 -2.87
CA PRO A 119 2.76 -4.25 -3.56
C PRO A 119 2.48 -3.51 -4.87
N LEU A 120 1.46 -3.96 -5.62
CA LEU A 120 1.09 -3.30 -6.87
C LEU A 120 0.60 -1.87 -6.63
N LEU A 121 -0.30 -1.68 -5.66
CA LEU A 121 -0.82 -0.35 -5.31
C LEU A 121 0.27 0.58 -4.77
N LEU A 122 1.13 0.08 -3.88
CA LEU A 122 2.26 0.86 -3.37
C LEU A 122 3.28 1.15 -4.47
N GLY A 123 3.58 0.17 -5.32
CA GLY A 123 4.50 0.33 -6.44
C GLY A 123 3.99 1.36 -7.45
N THR A 124 2.69 1.34 -7.79
CA THR A 124 2.10 2.35 -8.68
C THR A 124 2.05 3.72 -8.02
N ALA A 125 1.80 3.81 -6.71
CA ALA A 125 1.87 5.06 -5.96
C ALA A 125 3.30 5.64 -5.98
N VAL A 126 4.33 4.82 -5.82
CA VAL A 126 5.73 5.25 -6.00
C VAL A 126 6.01 5.60 -7.46
N GLY A 127 5.45 4.85 -8.41
CA GLY A 127 5.54 5.13 -9.84
C GLY A 127 5.04 6.52 -10.23
N THR A 128 4.06 7.08 -9.51
CA THR A 128 3.58 8.45 -9.74
C THR A 128 4.64 9.53 -9.48
N LEU A 129 5.65 9.24 -8.68
CA LEU A 129 6.78 10.16 -8.48
C LEU A 129 7.65 10.31 -9.74
N PHE A 130 7.62 9.33 -10.61
CA PHE A 130 8.36 9.32 -11.88
C PHE A 130 7.48 9.68 -13.08
N GLY A 131 6.28 9.11 -13.14
CA GLY A 131 5.33 9.33 -14.24
C GLY A 131 4.47 10.57 -14.10
N GLY A 132 4.46 11.17 -12.92
CA GLY A 132 3.61 12.31 -12.60
C GLY A 132 2.17 11.93 -12.24
N ALA A 133 1.45 12.93 -11.73
CA ALA A 133 0.03 12.86 -11.40
C ALA A 133 -0.67 14.14 -11.88
N PRO A 134 -1.96 14.11 -12.22
CA PRO A 134 -2.68 15.25 -12.78
C PRO A 134 -3.07 16.25 -11.68
N PHE A 135 -2.11 17.01 -11.18
CA PHE A 135 -2.36 18.12 -10.27
C PHE A 135 -1.52 19.35 -10.65
N ILE A 136 -2.06 20.53 -10.34
CA ILE A 136 -1.40 21.81 -10.55
C ILE A 136 -1.07 22.41 -9.19
N VAL A 137 0.16 22.90 -9.03
CA VAL A 137 0.59 23.60 -7.80
C VAL A 137 0.43 25.10 -8.01
N ASN A 138 -0.42 25.72 -7.21
CA ASN A 138 -0.56 27.17 -7.16
C ASN A 138 0.45 27.75 -6.14
N LYS A 139 1.55 28.29 -6.63
CA LYS A 139 2.61 28.86 -5.79
C LYS A 139 2.18 30.13 -5.08
N ASP A 140 1.25 30.88 -5.66
CA ASP A 140 0.79 32.16 -5.11
C ASP A 140 -0.10 31.93 -3.87
N ALA A 141 -0.79 30.80 -3.80
CA ALA A 141 -1.61 30.43 -2.65
C ALA A 141 -0.81 30.12 -1.36
N ILE A 142 0.51 29.94 -1.45
CA ILE A 142 1.36 29.76 -0.28
C ILE A 142 1.39 31.03 0.59
N THR A 143 1.19 32.19 -0.03
CA THR A 143 1.18 33.52 0.64
C THR A 143 -0.23 33.99 0.99
N GLU A 144 -1.28 33.33 0.52
CA GLU A 144 -2.67 33.70 0.78
C GLU A 144 -3.18 33.07 2.08
N SER A 145 -3.46 33.90 3.09
CA SER A 145 -3.96 33.47 4.41
C SER A 145 -5.42 33.01 4.37
N PHE A 146 -6.22 33.43 3.37
CA PHE A 146 -7.67 33.20 3.32
C PHE A 146 -8.11 31.94 2.57
N SER A 147 -7.31 31.43 1.64
CA SER A 147 -7.62 30.23 0.87
C SER A 147 -6.35 29.50 0.45
N PRO A 148 -5.68 28.79 1.39
CA PRO A 148 -4.40 28.14 1.12
C PRO A 148 -4.58 26.83 0.33
N VAL A 149 -5.24 26.88 -0.82
CA VAL A 149 -5.33 25.73 -1.73
C VAL A 149 -4.07 25.67 -2.56
N ILE A 150 -3.08 24.91 -2.06
CA ILE A 150 -1.75 24.82 -2.67
C ILE A 150 -1.76 23.91 -3.90
N SER A 151 -2.58 22.88 -3.92
CA SER A 151 -2.68 21.94 -5.03
C SER A 151 -4.13 21.72 -5.46
N ILE A 152 -4.36 21.75 -6.77
CA ILE A 152 -5.66 21.48 -7.39
C ILE A 152 -5.48 20.23 -8.25
N TRP A 153 -6.24 19.18 -7.96
CA TRP A 153 -6.27 17.98 -8.78
C TRP A 153 -7.22 18.16 -9.96
N ASP A 154 -6.73 17.85 -11.15
CA ASP A 154 -7.47 17.96 -12.41
C ASP A 154 -8.10 16.60 -12.77
N GLY A 155 -8.76 15.95 -11.83
CA GLY A 155 -9.32 14.63 -12.03
C GLY A 155 -10.64 14.42 -11.31
N HIS A 156 -11.53 13.62 -11.91
CA HIS A 156 -12.83 13.27 -11.34
C HIS A 156 -12.83 11.96 -10.54
N LEU A 157 -11.73 11.18 -10.58
CA LEU A 157 -11.63 9.84 -9.99
C LEU A 157 -10.87 9.81 -8.67
N MET A 158 -10.78 10.93 -7.94
CA MET A 158 -10.20 10.98 -6.59
C MET A 158 -8.76 10.43 -6.50
N GLY A 159 -7.96 10.68 -7.54
CA GLY A 159 -6.55 10.26 -7.62
C GLY A 159 -6.32 8.91 -8.30
N PHE A 160 -7.35 8.15 -8.64
CA PHE A 160 -7.19 6.89 -9.38
C PHE A 160 -6.62 7.10 -10.79
N GLU A 161 -6.78 8.28 -11.38
CA GLU A 161 -6.21 8.62 -12.68
C GLU A 161 -4.68 8.44 -12.69
N ALA A 162 -4.02 8.79 -11.59
CA ALA A 162 -2.60 8.62 -11.46
C ALA A 162 -2.17 7.14 -11.40
N LEU A 163 -3.00 6.28 -10.79
CA LEU A 163 -2.76 4.83 -10.74
C LEU A 163 -3.06 4.15 -12.07
N LEU A 164 -4.07 4.62 -12.80
CA LEU A 164 -4.48 4.04 -14.09
C LEU A 164 -3.55 4.42 -15.25
N ASN A 165 -2.57 5.28 -15.01
CA ASN A 165 -1.55 5.58 -16.00
C ASN A 165 -0.71 4.32 -16.27
N ILE A 166 -0.62 3.96 -17.55
CA ILE A 166 0.07 2.73 -18.00
C ILE A 166 1.53 2.68 -17.53
N TRP A 167 2.24 3.81 -17.53
CA TRP A 167 3.62 3.90 -17.05
C TRP A 167 3.73 3.65 -15.55
N ASN A 168 2.80 4.18 -14.76
CA ASN A 168 2.78 3.98 -13.32
C ASN A 168 2.47 2.53 -12.96
N ILE A 169 1.59 1.86 -13.75
CA ILE A 169 1.30 0.43 -13.60
C ILE A 169 2.53 -0.41 -13.94
N VAL A 170 3.21 -0.11 -15.05
CA VAL A 170 4.44 -0.84 -15.44
C VAL A 170 5.52 -0.67 -14.37
N LEU A 171 5.73 0.54 -13.85
CA LEU A 171 6.66 0.77 -12.75
C LEU A 171 6.22 0.03 -11.48
N GLY A 172 4.92 0.02 -11.18
CA GLY A 172 4.37 -0.74 -10.06
C GLY A 172 4.64 -2.24 -10.18
N LEU A 173 4.48 -2.80 -11.37
CA LEU A 173 4.83 -4.19 -11.64
C LEU A 173 6.33 -4.45 -11.51
N CYS A 174 7.18 -3.55 -12.00
CA CYS A 174 8.65 -3.68 -11.86
C CYS A 174 9.11 -3.59 -10.39
N ILE A 175 8.39 -2.85 -9.54
CA ILE A 175 8.69 -2.77 -8.10
C ILE A 175 8.19 -4.02 -7.37
N MET A 176 7.15 -4.66 -7.88
CA MET A 176 6.58 -5.87 -7.31
C MET A 176 7.42 -7.12 -7.60
N PHE A 177 8.09 -7.20 -8.75
CA PHE A 177 8.93 -8.32 -9.21
C PHE A 177 10.43 -7.99 -9.15
#